data_a4bbdb560a3f9287d66d622072ed575d
#
_entry.id   a4bbdb560a3f9287d66d622072ed575d
#
_cell.length_a   1.000
_cell.length_b   1.000
_cell.length_c   1.000
_cell.angle_alpha   90.00
_cell.angle_beta   90.00
_cell.angle_gamma   90.00
#
_symmetry.space_group_name_H-M   'P 1'
#
loop_
_entity.id
_entity.type
_entity.pdbx_description
1 polymer ?
#
loop_
_entity_poly.entity_id
_entity_poly.type
_entity_poly.pdbx_seq_one_letter_code
_entity_poly.pdbx_strand_id
1 'polypeptide(L)'
;MESNDFWKHNEQFKRAMADGNTNEARHELYQMTQLYGTMIDNDLTGNKAILHAALSLDKVIVDFNMAYFVPFAMRLANTDWEGTRRGGRVIPSIGQRITNRLMSNIQSRSDTYIKAIMPFFRKALQINPSNKDNLRHLAQLYVRVAMKSQAILIYKRLLRHHNDSYIFAELAELMPTLQARTALYAQAVVHQSKERFNTNNHYHLAQLLQLTEPTRAAYEITKCIAAREKANEPISSDVSRIARLLAEFTPVTDDDQQTFYERQARIANAIINENE
;
A
#
# COMPACT_ATOMS: atom_id res chain seq x y z
N MET A 1 33.68 -21.18 -16.87
CA MET A 1 34.50 -19.98 -16.61
C MET A 1 33.60 -18.85 -16.10
N GLU A 2 32.51 -18.53 -16.77
CA GLU A 2 31.59 -17.40 -16.44
C GLU A 2 30.88 -17.49 -15.07
N SER A 3 30.52 -18.71 -14.61
CA SER A 3 29.91 -18.92 -13.30
C SER A 3 30.83 -18.52 -12.15
N ASN A 4 32.15 -18.70 -12.29
CA ASN A 4 33.11 -18.35 -11.25
C ASN A 4 33.29 -16.81 -11.13
N ASP A 5 33.24 -16.11 -12.26
CA ASP A 5 33.37 -14.64 -12.29
C ASP A 5 32.12 -13.98 -11.67
N PHE A 6 30.90 -14.51 -11.92
CA PHE A 6 29.69 -14.03 -11.26
C PHE A 6 29.80 -14.09 -9.72
N TRP A 7 30.27 -15.22 -9.18
CA TRP A 7 30.38 -15.38 -7.73
C TRP A 7 31.51 -14.53 -7.14
N LYS A 8 32.57 -14.25 -7.90
CA LYS A 8 33.61 -13.30 -7.50
C LYS A 8 33.03 -11.89 -7.34
N HIS A 9 32.21 -11.42 -8.29
CA HIS A 9 31.53 -10.12 -8.19
C HIS A 9 30.55 -10.09 -7.02
N ASN A 10 29.84 -11.19 -6.73
CA ASN A 10 28.98 -11.29 -5.56
C ASN A 10 29.76 -11.13 -4.23
N GLU A 11 30.96 -11.71 -4.13
CA GLU A 11 31.80 -11.52 -2.93
C GLU A 11 32.38 -10.10 -2.84
N GLN A 12 32.77 -9.49 -3.97
CA GLN A 12 33.20 -8.09 -4.02
C GLN A 12 32.04 -7.15 -3.62
N PHE A 13 30.82 -7.41 -4.10
CA PHE A 13 29.62 -6.70 -3.66
C PHE A 13 29.46 -6.72 -2.14
N LYS A 14 29.55 -7.90 -1.52
CA LYS A 14 29.39 -8.05 -0.07
C LYS A 14 30.46 -7.27 0.70
N ARG A 15 31.71 -7.27 0.23
CA ARG A 15 32.82 -6.49 0.82
C ARG A 15 32.54 -4.99 0.70
N ALA A 16 32.22 -4.52 -0.50
CA ALA A 16 31.89 -3.11 -0.74
C ALA A 16 30.73 -2.62 0.15
N MET A 17 29.69 -3.46 0.34
CA MET A 17 28.58 -3.16 1.25
C MET A 17 29.03 -3.11 2.73
N ALA A 18 29.91 -4.01 3.16
CA ALA A 18 30.45 -4.02 4.53
C ALA A 18 31.33 -2.77 4.79
N ASP A 19 32.06 -2.32 3.79
CA ASP A 19 32.94 -1.15 3.84
C ASP A 19 32.17 0.19 3.65
N GLY A 20 30.84 0.12 3.41
CA GLY A 20 30.00 1.30 3.14
C GLY A 20 30.22 1.92 1.76
N ASN A 21 30.99 1.28 0.87
CA ASN A 21 31.27 1.77 -0.49
C ASN A 21 30.11 1.43 -1.44
N THR A 22 29.06 2.23 -1.41
CA THR A 22 27.85 2.02 -2.20
C THR A 22 28.07 2.15 -3.71
N ASN A 23 29.06 2.94 -4.16
CA ASN A 23 29.38 3.08 -5.58
C ASN A 23 30.00 1.80 -6.14
N GLU A 24 30.96 1.22 -5.44
CA GLU A 24 31.56 -0.06 -5.80
C GLU A 24 30.53 -1.18 -5.73
N ALA A 25 29.73 -1.24 -4.67
CA ALA A 25 28.65 -2.22 -4.57
C ALA A 25 27.66 -2.13 -5.74
N ARG A 26 27.31 -0.91 -6.19
CA ARG A 26 26.48 -0.71 -7.39
C ARG A 26 27.15 -1.23 -8.65
N HIS A 27 28.43 -0.96 -8.81
CA HIS A 27 29.23 -1.46 -9.94
C HIS A 27 29.23 -3.00 -9.96
N GLU A 28 29.53 -3.61 -8.84
CA GLU A 28 29.56 -5.07 -8.71
C GLU A 28 28.20 -5.74 -9.01
N LEU A 29 27.12 -5.15 -8.49
CA LEU A 29 25.77 -5.62 -8.82
C LEU A 29 25.49 -5.51 -10.33
N TYR A 30 25.92 -4.43 -10.99
CA TYR A 30 25.79 -4.29 -12.44
C TYR A 30 26.57 -5.41 -13.18
N GLN A 31 27.80 -5.71 -12.79
CA GLN A 31 28.58 -6.82 -13.36
C GLN A 31 27.88 -8.17 -13.18
N MET A 32 27.33 -8.41 -11.98
CA MET A 32 26.51 -9.61 -11.73
C MET A 32 25.32 -9.71 -12.70
N THR A 33 24.61 -8.60 -12.99
CA THR A 33 23.48 -8.64 -13.92
C THR A 33 23.91 -8.92 -15.36
N GLN A 34 25.05 -8.41 -15.79
CA GLN A 34 25.61 -8.65 -17.14
C GLN A 34 26.02 -10.12 -17.31
N LEU A 35 26.81 -10.62 -16.36
CA LEU A 35 27.26 -12.02 -16.37
C LEU A 35 26.09 -13.01 -16.27
N TYR A 36 25.05 -12.69 -15.48
CA TYR A 36 23.86 -13.53 -15.39
C TYR A 36 23.16 -13.69 -16.74
N GLY A 37 23.15 -12.66 -17.58
CA GLY A 37 22.59 -12.72 -18.94
C GLY A 37 23.28 -13.71 -19.86
N THR A 38 24.54 -14.08 -19.56
CA THR A 38 25.37 -15.05 -20.33
C THR A 38 25.37 -16.45 -19.72
N MET A 39 24.84 -16.62 -18.49
CA MET A 39 24.77 -17.92 -17.81
C MET A 39 23.69 -18.82 -18.42
N ILE A 40 23.90 -20.14 -18.32
CA ILE A 40 22.90 -21.14 -18.77
C ILE A 40 21.56 -20.89 -18.03
N ASP A 41 20.49 -20.87 -18.79
CA ASP A 41 19.12 -20.71 -18.27
C ASP A 41 18.88 -21.66 -17.10
N ASN A 42 18.45 -21.08 -15.95
CA ASN A 42 18.00 -21.73 -14.72
C ASN A 42 18.91 -21.64 -13.47
N ASP A 43 19.93 -20.80 -13.43
CA ASP A 43 20.61 -20.55 -12.15
C ASP A 43 19.75 -19.70 -11.22
N LEU A 44 18.78 -20.35 -10.55
CA LEU A 44 17.94 -19.72 -9.54
C LEU A 44 18.73 -19.15 -8.36
N THR A 45 19.92 -19.69 -8.10
CA THR A 45 20.80 -19.22 -7.00
C THR A 45 21.44 -17.89 -7.35
N GLY A 46 21.99 -17.75 -8.56
CA GLY A 46 22.52 -16.48 -9.06
C GLY A 46 21.43 -15.42 -9.17
N ASN A 47 20.24 -15.79 -9.65
CA ASN A 47 19.09 -14.88 -9.69
C ASN A 47 18.73 -14.32 -8.30
N LYS A 48 18.69 -15.18 -7.28
CA LYS A 48 18.43 -14.77 -5.89
C LYS A 48 19.55 -13.88 -5.34
N ALA A 49 20.81 -14.18 -5.67
CA ALA A 49 21.95 -13.35 -5.25
C ALA A 49 21.80 -11.93 -5.77
N ILE A 50 21.45 -11.73 -7.04
CA ILE A 50 21.15 -10.41 -7.63
C ILE A 50 20.03 -9.70 -6.86
N LEU A 51 18.93 -10.39 -6.61
CA LEU A 51 17.78 -9.79 -5.91
C LEU A 51 18.10 -9.43 -4.47
N HIS A 52 18.89 -10.23 -3.74
CA HIS A 52 19.37 -9.91 -2.40
C HIS A 52 20.31 -8.70 -2.42
N ALA A 53 21.21 -8.61 -3.38
CA ALA A 53 22.10 -7.47 -3.57
C ALA A 53 21.32 -6.19 -3.86
N ALA A 54 20.35 -6.25 -4.78
CA ALA A 54 19.47 -5.13 -5.10
C ALA A 54 18.67 -4.64 -3.87
N LEU A 55 18.06 -5.57 -3.10
CA LEU A 55 17.36 -5.25 -1.86
C LEU A 55 18.27 -4.66 -0.78
N SER A 56 19.56 -4.97 -0.78
CA SER A 56 20.53 -4.41 0.15
C SER A 56 20.91 -2.98 -0.23
N LEU A 57 21.18 -2.71 -1.51
CA LEU A 57 21.45 -1.35 -2.01
C LEU A 57 20.25 -0.42 -1.87
N ASP A 58 19.05 -0.90 -2.10
CA ASP A 58 17.83 -0.12 -1.98
C ASP A 58 17.54 0.39 -0.56
N LYS A 59 18.15 -0.21 0.46
CA LYS A 59 18.08 0.27 1.85
C LYS A 59 18.97 1.47 2.13
N VAL A 60 20.04 1.63 1.37
CA VAL A 60 21.10 2.62 1.64
C VAL A 60 21.19 3.70 0.55
N ILE A 61 20.64 3.46 -0.63
CA ILE A 61 20.63 4.40 -1.73
C ILE A 61 19.25 5.02 -1.87
N VAL A 62 19.17 6.33 -1.72
CA VAL A 62 17.97 7.10 -2.02
C VAL A 62 17.70 7.00 -3.52
N ASP A 63 16.44 6.80 -3.91
CA ASP A 63 15.99 6.67 -5.31
C ASP A 63 16.56 5.47 -6.10
N PHE A 64 16.98 4.40 -5.40
CA PHE A 64 17.37 3.17 -6.06
C PHE A 64 16.21 2.63 -6.92
N ASN A 65 16.52 2.29 -8.17
CA ASN A 65 15.50 1.84 -9.12
C ASN A 65 15.27 0.32 -9.03
N MET A 66 14.47 -0.11 -8.05
CA MET A 66 14.09 -1.53 -7.91
C MET A 66 13.34 -2.09 -9.12
N ALA A 67 12.66 -1.25 -9.94
CA ALA A 67 11.95 -1.73 -11.12
C ALA A 67 12.88 -2.35 -12.17
N TYR A 68 14.16 -1.95 -12.21
CA TYR A 68 15.16 -2.57 -13.08
C TYR A 68 15.31 -4.09 -12.81
N PHE A 69 15.07 -4.53 -11.58
CA PHE A 69 15.23 -5.92 -11.16
C PHE A 69 13.95 -6.75 -11.27
N VAL A 70 12.85 -6.20 -11.78
CA VAL A 70 11.60 -6.94 -12.01
C VAL A 70 11.80 -8.15 -12.92
N PRO A 71 12.56 -8.10 -14.04
CA PRO A 71 12.82 -9.30 -14.86
C PRO A 71 13.44 -10.46 -14.07
N PHE A 72 14.34 -10.18 -13.15
CA PHE A 72 14.93 -11.17 -12.25
C PHE A 72 13.89 -11.68 -11.24
N ALA A 73 13.09 -10.78 -10.65
CA ALA A 73 12.03 -11.14 -9.73
C ALA A 73 10.93 -12.00 -10.38
N MET A 74 10.67 -11.82 -11.68
CA MET A 74 9.76 -12.65 -12.45
C MET A 74 10.23 -14.11 -12.61
N ARG A 75 11.50 -14.42 -12.33
CA ARG A 75 12.06 -15.78 -12.37
C ARG A 75 12.00 -16.51 -11.01
N LEU A 76 11.54 -15.86 -9.94
CA LEU A 76 11.38 -16.48 -8.63
C LEU A 76 10.47 -17.72 -8.71
N ALA A 77 10.91 -18.81 -8.05
CA ALA A 77 10.09 -20.01 -7.90
C ALA A 77 8.94 -19.78 -6.92
N ASN A 78 7.91 -20.61 -6.95
CA ASN A 78 6.74 -20.48 -6.07
C ASN A 78 7.13 -20.50 -4.59
N THR A 79 8.10 -21.33 -4.21
CA THR A 79 8.65 -21.43 -2.84
C THR A 79 9.28 -20.14 -2.34
N ASP A 80 9.74 -19.27 -3.24
CA ASP A 80 10.36 -17.98 -2.89
C ASP A 80 9.31 -16.91 -2.48
N TRP A 81 8.03 -17.24 -2.57
CA TRP A 81 6.91 -16.42 -2.13
C TRP A 81 6.35 -16.82 -0.78
N GLU A 82 6.85 -17.91 -0.22
CA GLU A 82 6.42 -18.41 1.09
C GLU A 82 7.32 -17.84 2.18
N GLY A 83 6.69 -17.16 3.16
CA GLY A 83 7.39 -16.70 4.36
C GLY A 83 7.78 -17.87 5.24
N THR A 84 8.92 -17.78 5.91
CA THR A 84 9.37 -18.80 6.85
C THR A 84 9.09 -18.37 8.30
N ARG A 85 8.82 -19.35 9.18
CA ARG A 85 8.71 -19.10 10.62
C ARG A 85 10.01 -19.48 11.30
N ARG A 86 10.61 -18.53 12.04
CA ARG A 86 11.81 -18.77 12.84
C ARG A 86 11.69 -18.08 14.20
N GLY A 87 11.81 -18.84 15.28
CA GLY A 87 11.70 -18.29 16.64
C GLY A 87 10.37 -17.58 16.92
N GLY A 88 9.23 -18.09 16.42
CA GLY A 88 7.90 -17.49 16.58
C GLY A 88 7.62 -16.28 15.69
N ARG A 89 8.60 -15.79 14.91
CA ARG A 89 8.45 -14.66 13.99
C ARG A 89 8.30 -15.16 12.54
N VAL A 90 7.44 -14.50 11.78
CA VAL A 90 7.35 -14.72 10.33
C VAL A 90 8.42 -13.86 9.65
N ILE A 91 9.35 -14.51 8.95
CA ILE A 91 10.34 -13.85 8.09
C ILE A 91 9.70 -13.72 6.71
N PRO A 92 9.53 -12.49 6.19
CA PRO A 92 8.97 -12.28 4.86
C PRO A 92 9.79 -12.97 3.79
N SER A 93 9.11 -13.60 2.83
CA SER A 93 9.75 -14.19 1.66
C SER A 93 10.50 -13.14 0.83
N ILE A 94 11.39 -13.59 -0.08
CA ILE A 94 12.05 -12.66 -1.01
C ILE A 94 11.03 -11.97 -1.90
N GLY A 95 9.98 -12.68 -2.38
CA GLY A 95 8.89 -12.08 -3.14
C GLY A 95 8.17 -10.98 -2.38
N GLN A 96 7.79 -11.20 -1.11
CA GLN A 96 7.16 -10.19 -0.25
C GLN A 96 8.06 -8.98 0.01
N ARG A 97 9.36 -9.20 0.22
CA ARG A 97 10.31 -8.09 0.40
C ARG A 97 10.41 -7.23 -0.85
N ILE A 98 10.39 -7.83 -2.03
CA ILE A 98 10.41 -7.11 -3.30
C ILE A 98 9.11 -6.34 -3.51
N THR A 99 7.92 -6.95 -3.28
CA THR A 99 6.64 -6.23 -3.40
C THR A 99 6.61 -4.98 -2.51
N ASN A 100 7.06 -5.09 -1.25
CA ASN A 100 7.09 -3.97 -0.33
C ASN A 100 8.02 -2.84 -0.81
N ARG A 101 9.19 -3.18 -1.37
CA ARG A 101 10.14 -2.18 -1.87
C ARG A 101 9.67 -1.53 -3.17
N LEU A 102 9.06 -2.28 -4.08
CA LEU A 102 8.49 -1.73 -5.31
C LEU A 102 7.35 -0.73 -5.03
N MET A 103 6.61 -0.90 -3.94
CA MET A 103 5.56 0.03 -3.51
C MET A 103 6.06 1.22 -2.69
N SER A 104 7.33 1.20 -2.27
CA SER A 104 7.90 2.33 -1.51
C SER A 104 7.86 3.61 -2.36
N ASN A 105 7.29 4.68 -1.77
CA ASN A 105 7.14 5.98 -2.41
C ASN A 105 6.39 5.94 -3.75
N ILE A 106 5.44 5.02 -3.92
CA ILE A 106 4.71 4.80 -5.18
C ILE A 106 4.04 6.08 -5.70
N GLN A 107 3.65 6.99 -4.82
CA GLN A 107 2.98 8.25 -5.17
C GLN A 107 3.90 9.19 -5.96
N SER A 108 5.22 9.15 -5.74
CA SER A 108 6.22 9.97 -6.45
C SER A 108 6.81 9.29 -7.68
N ARG A 109 6.49 8.01 -7.93
CA ARG A 109 7.04 7.25 -9.06
C ARG A 109 6.36 7.60 -10.38
N SER A 110 7.09 7.52 -11.49
CA SER A 110 6.57 7.76 -12.83
C SER A 110 5.62 6.65 -13.31
N ASP A 111 4.76 6.96 -14.28
CA ASP A 111 3.87 5.95 -14.90
C ASP A 111 4.68 4.83 -15.60
N THR A 112 5.85 5.14 -16.14
CA THR A 112 6.76 4.13 -16.72
C THR A 112 7.20 3.13 -15.66
N TYR A 113 7.59 3.62 -14.46
CA TYR A 113 7.90 2.75 -13.33
C TYR A 113 6.73 1.86 -12.96
N ILE A 114 5.52 2.44 -12.82
CA ILE A 114 4.31 1.70 -12.44
C ILE A 114 3.99 0.61 -13.46
N LYS A 115 4.04 0.93 -14.74
CA LYS A 115 3.82 -0.05 -15.80
C LYS A 115 4.85 -1.19 -15.77
N ALA A 116 6.11 -0.89 -15.44
CA ALA A 116 7.18 -1.88 -15.36
C ALA A 116 6.99 -2.87 -14.19
N ILE A 117 6.45 -2.42 -13.05
CA ILE A 117 6.28 -3.28 -11.87
C ILE A 117 4.96 -4.06 -11.85
N MET A 118 3.94 -3.60 -12.56
CA MET A 118 2.59 -4.20 -12.55
C MET A 118 2.56 -5.71 -12.90
N PRO A 119 3.31 -6.22 -13.90
CA PRO A 119 3.36 -7.65 -14.19
C PRO A 119 3.82 -8.50 -13.00
N PHE A 120 4.73 -7.97 -12.17
CA PHE A 120 5.21 -8.65 -10.98
C PHE A 120 4.10 -8.86 -9.94
N PHE A 121 3.26 -7.85 -9.69
CA PHE A 121 2.11 -7.99 -8.79
C PHE A 121 1.06 -8.94 -9.32
N ARG A 122 0.85 -8.98 -10.64
CA ARG A 122 -0.03 -9.98 -11.27
C ARG A 122 0.50 -11.40 -11.05
N LYS A 123 1.81 -11.62 -11.22
CA LYS A 123 2.45 -12.92 -10.91
C LYS A 123 2.32 -13.27 -9.43
N ALA A 124 2.55 -12.32 -8.53
CA ALA A 124 2.37 -12.52 -7.09
C ALA A 124 0.97 -13.05 -6.75
N LEU A 125 -0.06 -12.53 -7.43
CA LEU A 125 -1.45 -12.95 -7.25
C LEU A 125 -1.81 -14.25 -7.98
N GLN A 126 -1.10 -14.62 -9.04
CA GLN A 126 -1.23 -15.98 -9.62
C GLN A 126 -0.73 -17.05 -8.65
N ILE A 127 0.33 -16.76 -7.88
CA ILE A 127 0.90 -17.67 -6.89
C ILE A 127 0.04 -17.70 -5.62
N ASN A 128 -0.40 -16.54 -5.12
CA ASN A 128 -1.27 -16.43 -3.96
C ASN A 128 -2.43 -15.46 -4.23
N PRO A 129 -3.56 -15.95 -4.80
CA PRO A 129 -4.69 -15.13 -5.22
C PRO A 129 -5.42 -14.40 -4.07
N SER A 130 -5.26 -14.86 -2.84
CA SER A 130 -5.91 -14.29 -1.65
C SER A 130 -4.99 -13.38 -0.81
N ASN A 131 -3.76 -13.15 -1.25
CA ASN A 131 -2.85 -12.28 -0.52
C ASN A 131 -3.37 -10.84 -0.48
N LYS A 132 -3.82 -10.41 0.71
CA LYS A 132 -4.44 -9.10 0.95
C LYS A 132 -3.54 -7.94 0.50
N ASP A 133 -2.27 -7.98 0.88
CA ASP A 133 -1.34 -6.88 0.61
C ASP A 133 -1.06 -6.75 -0.89
N ASN A 134 -0.85 -7.86 -1.58
CA ASN A 134 -0.63 -7.85 -3.04
C ASN A 134 -1.88 -7.41 -3.82
N LEU A 135 -3.07 -7.83 -3.38
CA LEU A 135 -4.35 -7.34 -3.95
C LEU A 135 -4.46 -5.82 -3.78
N ARG A 136 -4.25 -5.31 -2.56
CA ARG A 136 -4.30 -3.86 -2.29
C ARG A 136 -3.26 -3.11 -3.12
N HIS A 137 -2.01 -3.59 -3.17
CA HIS A 137 -0.96 -2.98 -3.99
C HIS A 137 -1.37 -2.91 -5.47
N LEU A 138 -1.91 -3.99 -6.03
CA LEU A 138 -2.37 -3.98 -7.41
C LEU A 138 -3.52 -2.98 -7.63
N ALA A 139 -4.46 -2.87 -6.69
CA ALA A 139 -5.52 -1.85 -6.76
C ALA A 139 -4.94 -0.44 -6.76
N GLN A 140 -3.99 -0.14 -5.88
CA GLN A 140 -3.29 1.16 -5.84
C GLN A 140 -2.55 1.46 -7.15
N LEU A 141 -1.91 0.47 -7.76
CA LEU A 141 -1.27 0.63 -9.07
C LEU A 141 -2.30 0.93 -10.17
N TYR A 142 -3.46 0.27 -10.16
CA TYR A 142 -4.54 0.57 -11.10
C TYR A 142 -5.08 1.99 -10.92
N VAL A 143 -5.21 2.48 -9.69
CA VAL A 143 -5.58 3.89 -9.43
C VAL A 143 -4.57 4.84 -10.08
N ARG A 144 -3.28 4.57 -9.91
CA ARG A 144 -2.19 5.40 -10.45
C ARG A 144 -2.17 5.49 -11.97
N VAL A 145 -2.61 4.45 -12.66
CA VAL A 145 -2.72 4.43 -14.14
C VAL A 145 -4.14 4.68 -14.65
N ALA A 146 -5.00 5.28 -13.82
CA ALA A 146 -6.37 5.66 -14.13
C ALA A 146 -7.31 4.48 -14.51
N MET A 147 -6.96 3.26 -14.16
CA MET A 147 -7.79 2.06 -14.34
C MET A 147 -8.74 1.87 -13.16
N LYS A 148 -9.61 2.88 -12.91
CA LYS A 148 -10.45 2.94 -11.70
C LYS A 148 -11.38 1.74 -11.54
N SER A 149 -12.01 1.27 -12.61
CA SER A 149 -12.93 0.13 -12.56
C SER A 149 -12.25 -1.13 -12.01
N GLN A 150 -11.03 -1.44 -12.47
CA GLN A 150 -10.26 -2.58 -11.99
C GLN A 150 -9.87 -2.42 -10.51
N ALA A 151 -9.52 -1.21 -10.09
CA ALA A 151 -9.22 -0.93 -8.69
C ALA A 151 -10.45 -1.15 -7.79
N ILE A 152 -11.62 -0.64 -8.19
CA ILE A 152 -12.89 -0.81 -7.48
C ILE A 152 -13.21 -2.30 -7.27
N LEU A 153 -13.06 -3.12 -8.33
CA LEU A 153 -13.30 -4.56 -8.25
C LEU A 153 -12.44 -5.25 -7.20
N ILE A 154 -11.14 -4.90 -7.17
CA ILE A 154 -10.22 -5.50 -6.20
C ILE A 154 -10.56 -5.02 -4.79
N TYR A 155 -10.87 -3.74 -4.57
CA TYR A 155 -11.26 -3.25 -3.25
C TYR A 155 -12.58 -3.87 -2.77
N LYS A 156 -13.60 -4.01 -3.64
CA LYS A 156 -14.84 -4.73 -3.32
C LYS A 156 -14.54 -6.19 -2.93
N ARG A 157 -13.68 -6.88 -3.71
CA ARG A 157 -13.24 -8.25 -3.38
C ARG A 157 -12.54 -8.32 -2.02
N LEU A 158 -11.66 -7.37 -1.71
CA LEU A 158 -10.99 -7.30 -0.42
C LEU A 158 -11.98 -7.12 0.73
N LEU A 159 -12.94 -6.20 0.59
CA LEU A 159 -13.92 -5.89 1.63
C LEU A 159 -14.96 -6.99 1.88
N ARG A 160 -15.14 -7.95 0.96
CA ARG A 160 -15.94 -9.16 1.22
C ARG A 160 -15.30 -10.10 2.25
N HIS A 161 -13.99 -9.97 2.50
CA HIS A 161 -13.24 -10.87 3.38
C HIS A 161 -12.48 -10.14 4.50
N HIS A 162 -12.36 -8.82 4.43
CA HIS A 162 -11.56 -8.01 5.34
C HIS A 162 -12.28 -6.70 5.66
N ASN A 163 -12.29 -6.31 6.94
CA ASN A 163 -12.95 -5.09 7.41
C ASN A 163 -11.91 -4.01 7.80
N ASP A 164 -10.83 -3.91 7.05
CA ASP A 164 -9.79 -2.93 7.37
C ASP A 164 -10.23 -1.51 6.97
N SER A 165 -10.22 -0.60 7.91
CA SER A 165 -10.63 0.80 7.76
C SER A 165 -10.05 1.49 6.53
N TYR A 166 -8.74 1.30 6.28
CA TYR A 166 -8.07 1.93 5.14
C TYR A 166 -8.56 1.42 3.78
N ILE A 167 -9.09 0.19 3.69
CA ILE A 167 -9.64 -0.34 2.43
C ILE A 167 -10.97 0.33 2.10
N PHE A 168 -11.82 0.56 3.12
CA PHE A 168 -13.04 1.35 2.95
C PHE A 168 -12.74 2.76 2.49
N ALA A 169 -11.75 3.45 3.11
CA ALA A 169 -11.36 4.79 2.74
C ALA A 169 -10.79 4.86 1.30
N GLU A 170 -9.92 3.92 0.91
CA GLU A 170 -9.38 3.86 -0.46
C GLU A 170 -10.48 3.60 -1.50
N LEU A 171 -11.46 2.76 -1.21
CA LEU A 171 -12.62 2.56 -2.08
C LEU A 171 -13.50 3.81 -2.15
N ALA A 172 -13.73 4.51 -1.02
CA ALA A 172 -14.53 5.73 -0.97
C ALA A 172 -14.01 6.81 -1.93
N GLU A 173 -12.69 6.97 -2.02
CA GLU A 173 -12.07 7.94 -2.95
C GLU A 173 -12.37 7.65 -4.44
N LEU A 174 -12.72 6.42 -4.77
CA LEU A 174 -13.01 6.00 -6.14
C LEU A 174 -14.50 6.10 -6.49
N MET A 175 -15.38 6.25 -5.50
CA MET A 175 -16.83 6.27 -5.73
C MET A 175 -17.29 7.59 -6.37
N PRO A 176 -18.17 7.54 -7.35
CA PRO A 176 -18.63 8.73 -8.05
C PRO A 176 -19.68 9.54 -7.28
N THR A 177 -20.45 8.91 -6.38
CA THR A 177 -21.58 9.55 -5.70
C THR A 177 -21.24 9.93 -4.27
N LEU A 178 -21.80 11.06 -3.80
CA LEU A 178 -21.68 11.51 -2.42
C LEU A 178 -22.17 10.44 -1.44
N GLN A 179 -23.30 9.81 -1.74
CA GLN A 179 -23.87 8.75 -0.90
C GLN A 179 -22.93 7.56 -0.72
N ALA A 180 -22.33 7.06 -1.81
CA ALA A 180 -21.40 5.93 -1.74
C ALA A 180 -20.12 6.29 -0.96
N ARG A 181 -19.57 7.49 -1.18
CA ARG A 181 -18.41 7.98 -0.45
C ARG A 181 -18.70 8.10 1.05
N THR A 182 -19.84 8.71 1.40
CA THR A 182 -20.29 8.86 2.80
C THR A 182 -20.44 7.50 3.47
N ALA A 183 -21.08 6.52 2.81
CA ALA A 183 -21.28 5.20 3.38
C ALA A 183 -19.96 4.47 3.65
N LEU A 184 -19.02 4.53 2.71
CA LEU A 184 -17.72 3.88 2.86
C LEU A 184 -16.83 4.56 3.89
N TYR A 185 -16.81 5.92 3.96
CA TYR A 185 -16.07 6.62 5.00
C TYR A 185 -16.66 6.40 6.40
N ALA A 186 -17.98 6.30 6.52
CA ALA A 186 -18.63 5.91 7.77
C ALA A 186 -18.14 4.53 8.25
N GLN A 187 -18.01 3.55 7.34
CA GLN A 187 -17.43 2.25 7.67
C GLN A 187 -15.94 2.34 7.99
N ALA A 188 -15.17 3.20 7.30
CA ALA A 188 -13.77 3.44 7.64
C ALA A 188 -13.62 3.98 9.08
N VAL A 189 -14.53 4.85 9.53
CA VAL A 189 -14.58 5.35 10.91
C VAL A 189 -14.86 4.20 11.89
N VAL A 190 -15.90 3.43 11.65
CA VAL A 190 -16.35 2.35 12.56
C VAL A 190 -15.30 1.24 12.71
N HIS A 191 -14.61 0.89 11.63
CA HIS A 191 -13.63 -0.20 11.63
C HIS A 191 -12.22 0.22 12.06
N GLN A 192 -12.01 1.48 12.46
CA GLN A 192 -10.74 1.94 13.01
C GLN A 192 -10.76 1.94 14.53
N SER A 193 -10.09 0.98 15.14
CA SER A 193 -10.03 0.84 16.60
C SER A 193 -9.13 1.85 17.32
N LYS A 194 -8.24 2.53 16.58
CA LYS A 194 -7.30 3.49 17.17
C LYS A 194 -7.65 4.90 16.70
N GLU A 195 -8.15 5.73 17.60
CA GLU A 195 -8.57 7.12 17.36
C GLU A 195 -7.55 7.94 16.55
N ARG A 196 -6.26 7.86 16.91
CA ARG A 196 -5.19 8.59 16.21
C ARG A 196 -5.10 8.28 14.71
N PHE A 197 -5.53 7.08 14.28
CA PHE A 197 -5.54 6.70 12.87
C PHE A 197 -6.88 6.97 12.19
N ASN A 198 -7.86 7.43 12.97
CA ASN A 198 -9.21 7.72 12.46
C ASN A 198 -9.39 9.21 12.06
N THR A 199 -8.43 10.05 12.38
CA THR A 199 -8.50 11.51 12.16
C THR A 199 -8.86 11.88 10.72
N ASN A 200 -8.24 11.22 9.73
CA ASN A 200 -8.52 11.50 8.32
C ASN A 200 -9.90 10.99 7.89
N ASN A 201 -10.37 9.86 8.43
CA ASN A 201 -11.70 9.34 8.11
C ASN A 201 -12.78 10.29 8.64
N HIS A 202 -12.67 10.76 9.89
CA HIS A 202 -13.54 11.77 10.48
C HIS A 202 -13.53 13.07 9.67
N TYR A 203 -12.33 13.55 9.27
CA TYR A 203 -12.21 14.75 8.45
C TYR A 203 -12.95 14.62 7.11
N HIS A 204 -12.72 13.53 6.37
CA HIS A 204 -13.39 13.30 5.09
C HIS A 204 -14.89 13.14 5.24
N LEU A 205 -15.35 12.45 6.28
CA LEU A 205 -16.77 12.31 6.54
C LEU A 205 -17.42 13.66 6.88
N ALA A 206 -16.79 14.49 7.73
CA ALA A 206 -17.23 15.86 7.99
C ALA A 206 -17.32 16.69 6.71
N GLN A 207 -16.32 16.59 5.84
CA GLN A 207 -16.28 17.28 4.56
C GLN A 207 -17.44 16.87 3.64
N LEU A 208 -17.81 15.60 3.60
CA LEU A 208 -18.91 15.08 2.80
C LEU A 208 -20.28 15.52 3.33
N LEU A 209 -20.42 15.62 4.66
CA LEU A 209 -21.69 15.92 5.34
C LEU A 209 -21.93 17.42 5.56
N GLN A 210 -20.94 18.29 5.41
CA GLN A 210 -21.00 19.71 5.81
C GLN A 210 -22.17 20.49 5.22
N LEU A 211 -22.65 20.14 4.02
CA LEU A 211 -23.76 20.83 3.36
C LEU A 211 -25.12 20.15 3.55
N THR A 212 -25.14 18.84 3.78
CA THR A 212 -26.38 18.06 3.83
C THR A 212 -26.82 17.69 5.24
N GLU A 213 -25.87 17.43 6.13
CA GLU A 213 -26.10 17.04 7.53
C GLU A 213 -25.09 17.77 8.46
N PRO A 214 -25.18 19.12 8.59
CA PRO A 214 -24.13 19.91 9.24
C PRO A 214 -23.94 19.59 10.74
N THR A 215 -24.97 19.18 11.46
CA THR A 215 -24.87 18.75 12.87
C THR A 215 -24.05 17.45 13.01
N ARG A 216 -24.15 16.52 12.05
CA ARG A 216 -23.31 15.31 11.98
C ARG A 216 -21.90 15.66 11.54
N ALA A 217 -21.75 16.57 10.58
CA ALA A 217 -20.43 17.06 10.20
C ALA A 217 -19.70 17.72 11.37
N ALA A 218 -20.44 18.49 12.22
CA ALA A 218 -19.90 19.08 13.45
C ALA A 218 -19.44 18.01 14.44
N TYR A 219 -20.16 16.90 14.57
CA TYR A 219 -19.74 15.75 15.38
C TYR A 219 -18.42 15.17 14.86
N GLU A 220 -18.34 14.89 13.55
CA GLU A 220 -17.16 14.26 12.94
C GLU A 220 -15.91 15.15 13.04
N ILE A 221 -16.04 16.47 12.79
CA ILE A 221 -14.90 17.37 12.89
C ILE A 221 -14.42 17.54 14.33
N THR A 222 -15.33 17.48 15.30
CA THR A 222 -14.99 17.50 16.73
C THR A 222 -14.19 16.26 17.12
N LYS A 223 -14.61 15.06 16.67
CA LYS A 223 -13.85 13.81 16.90
C LYS A 223 -12.47 13.87 16.23
N CYS A 224 -12.36 14.41 15.00
CA CYS A 224 -11.08 14.60 14.32
C CYS A 224 -10.12 15.49 15.14
N ILE A 225 -10.60 16.63 15.64
CA ILE A 225 -9.80 17.58 16.43
C ILE A 225 -9.35 16.92 17.74
N ALA A 226 -10.29 16.35 18.49
CA ALA A 226 -10.00 15.69 19.77
C ALA A 226 -8.96 14.56 19.63
N ALA A 227 -9.03 13.77 18.55
CA ALA A 227 -8.07 12.71 18.30
C ALA A 227 -6.67 13.25 17.98
N ARG A 228 -6.56 14.37 17.23
CA ARG A 228 -5.28 15.05 16.95
C ARG A 228 -4.66 15.66 18.20
N GLU A 229 -5.47 16.37 18.99
CA GLU A 229 -5.03 16.97 20.26
C GLU A 229 -4.49 15.89 21.22
N LYS A 230 -5.22 14.79 21.36
CA LYS A 230 -4.80 13.65 22.17
C LYS A 230 -3.49 13.00 21.70
N ALA A 231 -3.22 13.06 20.38
CA ALA A 231 -2.00 12.57 19.78
C ALA A 231 -0.86 13.59 19.75
N ASN A 232 -1.07 14.82 20.24
CA ASN A 232 -0.17 15.97 20.09
C ASN A 232 0.19 16.28 18.63
N GLU A 233 -0.75 16.05 17.69
CA GLU A 233 -0.58 16.34 16.28
C GLU A 233 -1.14 17.73 15.94
N PRO A 234 -0.51 18.47 15.02
CA PRO A 234 -1.01 19.79 14.62
C PRO A 234 -2.37 19.69 13.90
N ILE A 235 -3.25 20.64 14.17
CA ILE A 235 -4.51 20.79 13.44
C ILE A 235 -4.20 21.52 12.13
N SER A 236 -4.46 20.86 11.00
CA SER A 236 -4.21 21.46 9.68
C SER A 236 -5.17 22.62 9.39
N SER A 237 -4.78 23.52 8.47
CA SER A 237 -5.60 24.63 8.00
C SER A 237 -6.96 24.18 7.46
N ASP A 238 -7.02 23.04 6.78
CA ASP A 238 -8.26 22.49 6.22
C ASP A 238 -9.22 22.01 7.30
N VAL A 239 -8.71 21.31 8.32
CA VAL A 239 -9.51 20.90 9.49
C VAL A 239 -10.05 22.16 10.21
N SER A 240 -9.19 23.15 10.46
CA SER A 240 -9.58 24.41 11.11
C SER A 240 -10.63 25.18 10.30
N ARG A 241 -10.56 25.14 8.97
CA ARG A 241 -11.52 25.77 8.07
C ARG A 241 -12.90 25.13 8.19
N ILE A 242 -12.97 23.79 8.14
CA ILE A 242 -14.24 23.06 8.29
C ILE A 242 -14.82 23.26 9.69
N ALA A 243 -14.00 23.22 10.74
CA ALA A 243 -14.45 23.47 12.11
C ALA A 243 -15.08 24.85 12.27
N ARG A 244 -14.48 25.88 11.66
CA ARG A 244 -15.06 27.24 11.68
C ARG A 244 -16.40 27.35 10.94
N LEU A 245 -16.53 26.67 9.79
CA LEU A 245 -17.79 26.63 9.04
C LEU A 245 -18.91 25.92 9.79
N LEU A 246 -18.56 24.98 10.67
CA LEU A 246 -19.52 24.21 11.46
C LEU A 246 -19.71 24.71 12.90
N ALA A 247 -19.07 25.80 13.28
CA ALA A 247 -19.06 26.29 14.66
C ALA A 247 -20.43 26.66 15.24
N GLU A 248 -21.39 27.01 14.39
CA GLU A 248 -22.78 27.34 14.80
C GLU A 248 -23.68 26.10 14.96
N PHE A 249 -23.23 24.94 14.50
CA PHE A 249 -24.03 23.73 14.56
C PHE A 249 -23.67 22.88 15.79
N THR A 250 -24.68 22.58 16.59
CA THR A 250 -24.52 21.67 17.73
C THR A 250 -24.30 20.23 17.19
N PRO A 251 -23.22 19.55 17.60
CA PRO A 251 -23.00 18.16 17.24
C PRO A 251 -24.16 17.26 17.69
N VAL A 252 -24.49 16.24 16.90
CA VAL A 252 -25.43 15.20 17.30
C VAL A 252 -24.89 14.39 18.49
N THR A 253 -25.75 13.63 19.16
CA THR A 253 -25.35 12.71 20.23
C THR A 253 -24.57 11.50 19.67
N ASP A 254 -23.84 10.80 20.54
CA ASP A 254 -23.15 9.55 20.15
C ASP A 254 -24.16 8.50 19.66
N ASP A 255 -25.34 8.40 20.27
CA ASP A 255 -26.40 7.45 19.88
C ASP A 255 -26.99 7.77 18.49
N ASP A 256 -27.25 9.05 18.23
CA ASP A 256 -27.73 9.47 16.90
C ASP A 256 -26.67 9.23 15.82
N GLN A 257 -25.40 9.39 16.14
CA GLN A 257 -24.32 9.11 15.21
C GLN A 257 -24.13 7.61 15.00
N GLN A 258 -24.28 6.81 16.03
CA GLN A 258 -24.25 5.33 15.92
C GLN A 258 -25.36 4.83 15.00
N THR A 259 -26.58 5.34 15.16
CA THR A 259 -27.72 5.04 14.27
C THR A 259 -27.41 5.41 12.80
N PHE A 260 -26.76 6.53 12.60
CA PHE A 260 -26.30 6.92 11.26
C PHE A 260 -25.30 5.93 10.69
N TYR A 261 -24.28 5.51 11.46
CA TYR A 261 -23.29 4.53 11.01
C TYR A 261 -23.92 3.21 10.62
N GLU A 262 -24.91 2.72 11.38
CA GLU A 262 -25.64 1.49 11.06
C GLU A 262 -26.43 1.60 9.75
N ARG A 263 -27.06 2.76 9.50
CA ARG A 263 -27.71 3.03 8.21
C ARG A 263 -26.70 3.03 7.07
N GLN A 264 -25.55 3.67 7.25
CA GLN A 264 -24.49 3.72 6.24
C GLN A 264 -23.87 2.33 5.99
N ALA A 265 -23.80 1.47 7.00
CA ALA A 265 -23.33 0.10 6.85
C ALA A 265 -24.16 -0.70 5.83
N ARG A 266 -25.49 -0.54 5.84
CA ARG A 266 -26.38 -1.20 4.87
C ARG A 266 -26.09 -0.76 3.45
N ILE A 267 -25.85 0.54 3.24
CA ILE A 267 -25.52 1.11 1.93
C ILE A 267 -24.13 0.63 1.47
N ALA A 268 -23.13 0.66 2.35
CA ALA A 268 -21.79 0.17 2.04
C ALA A 268 -21.77 -1.31 1.65
N ASN A 269 -22.52 -2.14 2.41
CA ASN A 269 -22.66 -3.56 2.11
C ASN A 269 -23.35 -3.80 0.76
N ALA A 270 -24.35 -3.02 0.39
CA ALA A 270 -24.96 -3.12 -0.94
C ALA A 270 -23.93 -2.80 -2.05
N ILE A 271 -23.14 -1.71 -1.89
CA ILE A 271 -22.08 -1.33 -2.83
C ILE A 271 -21.03 -2.43 -3.00
N ILE A 272 -20.57 -3.03 -1.88
CA ILE A 272 -19.52 -4.06 -1.88
C ILE A 272 -20.01 -5.35 -2.56
N ASN A 273 -21.27 -5.71 -2.34
CA ASN A 273 -21.87 -6.94 -2.85
C ASN A 273 -22.58 -6.79 -4.20
N GLU A 274 -22.68 -5.56 -4.72
CA GLU A 274 -23.20 -5.31 -6.05
C GLU A 274 -22.33 -6.04 -7.08
N ASN A 275 -22.92 -7.04 -7.74
CA ASN A 275 -22.29 -7.74 -8.85
C ASN A 275 -22.26 -6.83 -10.07
N GLU A 276 -21.22 -6.98 -10.88
CA GLU A 276 -21.06 -6.34 -12.18
C GLU A 276 -22.13 -6.74 -13.18
#